data_5d9157b0cb2c39774c770c85f93dda8f
#
_entry.id   5d9157b0cb2c39774c770c85f93dda8f
#
_cell.length_a   1.000
_cell.length_b   1.000
_cell.length_c   1.000
_cell.angle_alpha   90.00
_cell.angle_beta   90.00
_cell.angle_gamma   90.00
#
_symmetry.space_group_name_H-M   'P 1'
#
loop_
_entity.id
_entity.type
_entity.pdbx_description
1 polymer ?
#
loop_
_entity_poly.entity_id
_entity_poly.type
_entity_poly.pdbx_seq_one_letter_code
_entity_poly.pdbx_strand_id
1 'polypeptide(L)'
;DEAKTMLGRTQGNIQAIRPLRDGVIADFIVTEEMIKHFIKKVHKRSTFANPRILICVPTGSTPVERKAIQDSALAAGARRVQLIEEPIAAAIGANLPISEATGSMVIDIGGGTTEIAVMSLGGVVYSNSLRVAGDAMDNALISYMRKEYNLMIGDSTAEKIKKEIGTAIPSSNNTFLMKGRDIRSGTPKEIELTEKDACEALMPILNQILGGIKEALENTPPELSADLIDMGLVLTGGGALLKNIDKLISQDTGLPVTIADDPLSCVAIGTGRALE
;
A
#
# COMPACT_ATOMS: atom_id res chain seq x y z
N ASP A 1 0.91 -15.68 6.17
CA ASP A 1 -0.45 -16.04 5.70
C ASP A 1 -1.33 -16.61 6.82
N GLU A 2 -0.84 -17.56 7.64
CA GLU A 2 -1.62 -18.13 8.75
C GLU A 2 -2.10 -17.07 9.76
N ALA A 3 -1.23 -16.19 10.23
CA ALA A 3 -1.60 -15.13 11.17
C ALA A 3 -2.71 -14.21 10.62
N LYS A 4 -2.73 -13.96 9.31
CA LYS A 4 -3.77 -13.16 8.66
C LYS A 4 -5.14 -13.84 8.71
N THR A 5 -5.19 -15.17 8.58
CA THR A 5 -6.44 -15.94 8.69
C THR A 5 -6.98 -16.00 10.11
N MET A 6 -6.12 -15.75 11.10
CA MET A 6 -6.47 -15.74 12.53
C MET A 6 -7.04 -14.42 13.00
N LEU A 7 -6.90 -13.31 12.24
CA LEU A 7 -7.44 -12.01 12.60
C LEU A 7 -8.96 -12.09 12.85
N GLY A 8 -9.39 -11.65 14.04
CA GLY A 8 -10.79 -11.68 14.46
C GLY A 8 -11.35 -13.09 14.79
N ARG A 9 -10.51 -14.15 14.82
CA ARG A 9 -10.94 -15.54 15.07
C ARG A 9 -10.19 -16.22 16.21
N THR A 10 -9.30 -15.51 16.90
CA THR A 10 -8.47 -16.07 17.98
C THR A 10 -9.24 -16.13 19.29
N GLN A 11 -8.95 -17.16 20.09
CA GLN A 11 -9.43 -17.28 21.48
C GLN A 11 -8.52 -16.47 22.41
N GLY A 12 -9.01 -16.13 23.60
CA GLY A 12 -8.45 -15.15 24.54
C GLY A 12 -6.95 -15.17 24.86
N ASN A 13 -6.25 -16.29 24.62
CA ASN A 13 -4.81 -16.44 24.88
C ASN A 13 -3.94 -16.31 23.63
N ILE A 14 -4.52 -16.13 22.45
CA ILE A 14 -3.82 -15.99 21.17
C ILE A 14 -4.26 -14.68 20.53
N GLN A 15 -3.31 -13.83 20.20
CA GLN A 15 -3.56 -12.59 19.45
C GLN A 15 -2.79 -12.59 18.14
N ALA A 16 -3.49 -12.33 17.03
CA ALA A 16 -2.84 -11.97 15.78
C ALA A 16 -2.58 -10.45 15.80
N ILE A 17 -1.31 -10.06 15.83
CA ILE A 17 -0.88 -8.66 15.91
C ILE A 17 -0.36 -8.20 14.55
N ARG A 18 -0.77 -7.01 14.12
CA ARG A 18 -0.13 -6.29 13.00
C ARG A 18 0.97 -5.41 13.59
N PRO A 19 2.25 -5.78 13.46
CA PRO A 19 3.36 -5.04 14.07
C PRO A 19 3.61 -3.68 13.41
N LEU A 20 3.16 -3.51 12.16
CA LEU A 20 3.25 -2.27 11.40
C LEU A 20 1.85 -1.80 11.03
N ARG A 21 1.60 -0.49 11.17
CA ARG A 21 0.38 0.19 10.71
C ARG A 21 0.76 1.53 10.12
N ASP A 22 0.11 1.90 9.03
CA ASP A 22 0.31 3.20 8.36
C ASP A 22 1.79 3.51 8.10
N GLY A 23 2.57 2.47 7.74
CA GLY A 23 4.00 2.57 7.47
C GLY A 23 4.89 2.73 8.71
N VAL A 24 4.33 2.66 9.94
CA VAL A 24 5.06 2.86 11.19
C VAL A 24 5.00 1.63 12.10
N ILE A 25 5.96 1.54 13.04
CA ILE A 25 5.97 0.46 14.04
C ILE A 25 4.86 0.71 15.05
N ALA A 26 3.88 -0.20 15.11
CA ALA A 26 2.82 -0.22 16.12
C ALA A 26 3.22 -1.04 17.36
N ASP A 27 4.05 -2.07 17.18
CA ASP A 27 4.57 -2.91 18.26
C ASP A 27 6.05 -3.22 18.00
N PHE A 28 6.91 -2.67 18.86
CA PHE A 28 8.36 -2.78 18.71
C PHE A 28 8.87 -4.21 18.90
N ILE A 29 8.36 -4.91 19.92
CA ILE A 29 8.80 -6.27 20.26
C ILE A 29 8.42 -7.25 19.14
N VAL A 30 7.19 -7.17 18.66
CA VAL A 30 6.71 -8.03 17.58
C VAL A 30 7.42 -7.71 16.26
N THR A 31 7.73 -6.43 15.99
CA THR A 31 8.52 -6.03 14.82
C THR A 31 9.93 -6.60 14.86
N GLU A 32 10.62 -6.51 16.01
CA GLU A 32 11.95 -7.10 16.19
C GLU A 32 11.94 -8.61 15.95
N GLU A 33 11.00 -9.34 16.54
CA GLU A 33 10.86 -10.79 16.34
C GLU A 33 10.52 -11.15 14.88
N MET A 34 9.71 -10.36 14.22
CA MET A 34 9.40 -10.52 12.79
C MET A 34 10.68 -10.36 11.95
N ILE A 35 11.49 -9.32 12.18
CA ILE A 35 12.74 -9.09 11.47
C ILE A 35 13.73 -10.24 11.73
N LYS A 36 13.87 -10.68 12.99
CA LYS A 36 14.68 -11.86 13.36
C LYS A 36 14.24 -13.11 12.58
N HIS A 37 12.93 -13.32 12.47
CA HIS A 37 12.40 -14.45 11.72
C HIS A 37 12.80 -14.38 10.24
N PHE A 38 12.69 -13.21 9.60
CA PHE A 38 13.09 -13.04 8.21
C PHE A 38 14.59 -13.22 8.01
N ILE A 39 15.43 -12.67 8.89
CA ILE A 39 16.90 -12.88 8.84
C ILE A 39 17.22 -14.38 8.91
N LYS A 40 16.63 -15.12 9.85
CA LYS A 40 16.83 -16.57 9.99
C LYS A 40 16.34 -17.34 8.76
N LYS A 41 15.21 -16.93 8.16
CA LYS A 41 14.63 -17.58 6.99
C LYS A 41 15.52 -17.44 5.75
N VAL A 42 16.16 -16.28 5.57
CA VAL A 42 17.07 -16.01 4.45
C VAL A 42 18.43 -16.69 4.67
N HIS A 43 18.97 -16.65 5.89
CA HIS A 43 20.30 -17.19 6.22
C HIS A 43 20.24 -18.61 6.81
N LYS A 44 19.77 -19.59 6.02
CA LYS A 44 19.51 -21.00 6.41
C LYS A 44 20.68 -21.74 7.09
N ARG A 45 21.93 -21.26 7.00
CA ARG A 45 23.13 -21.99 7.45
C ARG A 45 24.03 -21.27 8.47
N SER A 46 23.69 -20.05 8.87
CA SER A 46 24.55 -19.31 9.79
C SER A 46 23.78 -18.77 10.99
N THR A 47 24.05 -19.38 12.14
CA THR A 47 23.58 -18.91 13.44
C THR A 47 24.19 -17.55 13.84
N PHE A 48 25.25 -17.10 13.13
CA PHE A 48 26.04 -15.90 13.39
C PHE A 48 26.06 -14.91 12.23
N ALA A 49 25.09 -15.00 11.29
CA ALA A 49 25.01 -14.02 10.21
C ALA A 49 24.51 -12.67 10.75
N ASN A 50 25.42 -11.69 10.71
CA ASN A 50 25.08 -10.29 10.99
C ASN A 50 24.99 -9.54 9.64
N PRO A 51 23.86 -9.56 8.94
CA PRO A 51 23.72 -9.00 7.61
C PRO A 51 23.73 -7.46 7.62
N ARG A 52 24.09 -6.88 6.48
CA ARG A 52 23.70 -5.52 6.14
C ARG A 52 22.25 -5.56 5.68
N ILE A 53 21.43 -4.66 6.18
CA ILE A 53 20.01 -4.61 5.85
C ILE A 53 19.69 -3.23 5.26
N LEU A 54 19.00 -3.21 4.14
CA LEU A 54 18.33 -2.03 3.60
C LEU A 54 16.83 -2.17 3.86
N ILE A 55 16.22 -1.16 4.49
CA ILE A 55 14.81 -1.16 4.84
C ILE A 55 14.12 0.01 4.13
N CYS A 56 13.00 -0.30 3.51
CA CYS A 56 12.15 0.69 2.91
C CYS A 56 11.28 1.38 3.96
N VAL A 57 11.14 2.70 3.84
CA VAL A 57 10.33 3.52 4.75
C VAL A 57 9.50 4.53 3.97
N PRO A 58 8.28 4.87 4.41
CA PRO A 58 7.50 5.96 3.82
C PRO A 58 8.26 7.28 3.86
N THR A 59 8.08 8.10 2.83
CA THR A 59 8.70 9.44 2.76
C THR A 59 8.31 10.32 3.93
N GLY A 60 7.03 10.25 4.37
CA GLY A 60 6.50 10.98 5.51
C GLY A 60 6.93 10.47 6.89
N SER A 61 7.84 9.48 6.97
CA SER A 61 8.32 8.95 8.27
C SER A 61 9.11 9.99 9.04
N THR A 62 8.74 10.19 10.30
CA THR A 62 9.44 11.08 11.23
C THR A 62 10.84 10.55 11.58
N PRO A 63 11.76 11.41 12.04
CA PRO A 63 13.08 10.97 12.53
C PRO A 63 12.98 9.91 13.65
N VAL A 64 11.96 10.00 14.50
CA VAL A 64 11.73 9.04 15.60
C VAL A 64 11.31 7.67 15.04
N GLU A 65 10.40 7.65 14.08
CA GLU A 65 9.95 6.41 13.40
C GLU A 65 11.11 5.76 12.63
N ARG A 66 11.88 6.54 11.86
CA ARG A 66 13.09 6.07 11.16
C ARG A 66 14.11 5.46 12.15
N LYS A 67 14.33 6.13 13.29
CA LYS A 67 15.22 5.62 14.32
C LYS A 67 14.70 4.33 14.95
N ALA A 68 13.40 4.24 15.24
CA ALA A 68 12.77 3.03 15.78
C ALA A 68 12.94 1.81 14.86
N ILE A 69 12.77 2.01 13.54
CA ILE A 69 12.99 0.96 12.53
C ILE A 69 14.46 0.50 12.52
N GLN A 70 15.40 1.45 12.54
CA GLN A 70 16.83 1.12 12.58
C GLN A 70 17.21 0.35 13.85
N ASP A 71 16.72 0.79 15.01
CA ASP A 71 17.01 0.16 16.30
C ASP A 71 16.40 -1.26 16.36
N SER A 72 15.18 -1.46 15.87
CA SER A 72 14.56 -2.79 15.76
C SER A 72 15.38 -3.75 14.92
N ALA A 73 15.89 -3.29 13.78
CA ALA A 73 16.69 -4.12 12.89
C ALA A 73 18.09 -4.42 13.47
N LEU A 74 18.71 -3.47 14.16
CA LEU A 74 19.96 -3.69 14.88
C LEU A 74 19.77 -4.68 16.04
N ALA A 75 18.70 -4.54 16.84
CA ALA A 75 18.33 -5.47 17.91
C ALA A 75 18.02 -6.89 17.37
N ALA A 76 17.48 -6.97 16.16
CA ALA A 76 17.24 -8.24 15.45
C ALA A 76 18.54 -8.92 14.97
N GLY A 77 19.71 -8.27 15.06
CA GLY A 77 21.01 -8.84 14.72
C GLY A 77 21.64 -8.31 13.42
N ALA A 78 21.11 -7.24 12.84
CA ALA A 78 21.74 -6.58 11.71
C ALA A 78 23.08 -5.94 12.13
N ARG A 79 24.12 -6.05 11.27
CA ARG A 79 25.40 -5.36 11.48
C ARG A 79 25.33 -3.89 11.10
N ARG A 80 24.56 -3.58 10.06
CA ARG A 80 24.36 -2.22 9.55
C ARG A 80 22.97 -2.12 8.94
N VAL A 81 22.29 -1.04 9.23
CA VAL A 81 20.96 -0.73 8.68
C VAL A 81 21.04 0.57 7.88
N GLN A 82 20.55 0.53 6.67
CA GLN A 82 20.35 1.68 5.80
C GLN A 82 18.84 1.81 5.52
N LEU A 83 18.38 3.01 5.28
CA LEU A 83 17.00 3.29 4.91
C LEU A 83 16.94 3.80 3.48
N ILE A 84 15.91 3.41 2.74
CA ILE A 84 15.54 3.94 1.43
C ILE A 84 14.07 4.37 1.47
N GLU A 85 13.72 5.43 0.78
CA GLU A 85 12.32 5.86 0.70
C GLU A 85 11.52 4.98 -0.25
N GLU A 86 10.28 4.66 0.15
CA GLU A 86 9.39 3.77 -0.61
C GLU A 86 9.23 4.18 -2.08
N PRO A 87 8.96 5.46 -2.43
CA PRO A 87 8.79 5.81 -3.83
C PRO A 87 10.07 5.63 -4.66
N ILE A 88 11.26 5.83 -4.08
CA ILE A 88 12.52 5.56 -4.78
C ILE A 88 12.66 4.06 -5.07
N ALA A 89 12.41 3.23 -4.06
CA ALA A 89 12.46 1.79 -4.24
C ALA A 89 11.38 1.32 -5.24
N ALA A 90 10.15 1.83 -5.16
CA ALA A 90 9.07 1.53 -6.09
C ALA A 90 9.47 1.86 -7.55
N ALA A 91 10.05 3.04 -7.78
CA ALA A 91 10.47 3.48 -9.10
C ALA A 91 11.60 2.61 -9.67
N ILE A 92 12.62 2.28 -8.86
CA ILE A 92 13.70 1.36 -9.25
C ILE A 92 13.11 -0.02 -9.59
N GLY A 93 12.19 -0.52 -8.77
CA GLY A 93 11.53 -1.81 -9.00
C GLY A 93 10.65 -1.85 -10.23
N ALA A 94 10.00 -0.76 -10.55
CA ALA A 94 9.20 -0.57 -11.75
C ALA A 94 10.03 -0.25 -13.01
N ASN A 95 11.36 -0.23 -12.92
CA ASN A 95 12.29 0.12 -14.01
C ASN A 95 12.08 1.52 -14.60
N LEU A 96 11.66 2.49 -13.81
CA LEU A 96 11.56 3.87 -14.26
C LEU A 96 12.94 4.47 -14.53
N PRO A 97 13.09 5.33 -15.57
CA PRO A 97 14.38 5.93 -15.94
C PRO A 97 14.74 7.11 -15.03
N ILE A 98 14.73 6.88 -13.70
CA ILE A 98 14.89 7.95 -12.70
C ILE A 98 16.25 8.65 -12.74
N SER A 99 17.26 8.04 -13.36
CA SER A 99 18.62 8.61 -13.51
C SER A 99 18.73 9.58 -14.70
N GLU A 100 17.74 9.58 -15.59
CA GLU A 100 17.73 10.45 -16.78
C GLU A 100 17.21 11.86 -16.44
N ALA A 101 17.50 12.81 -17.32
CA ALA A 101 17.02 14.20 -17.24
C ALA A 101 15.56 14.31 -17.74
N THR A 102 14.70 13.40 -17.26
CA THR A 102 13.30 13.27 -17.66
C THR A 102 12.44 13.10 -16.42
N GLY A 103 11.27 13.74 -16.38
CA GLY A 103 10.31 13.60 -15.30
C GLY A 103 9.71 12.18 -15.27
N SER A 104 9.84 11.48 -14.14
CA SER A 104 9.21 10.19 -13.88
C SER A 104 8.34 10.30 -12.64
N MET A 105 7.08 9.87 -12.72
CA MET A 105 6.17 9.90 -11.59
C MET A 105 5.72 8.49 -11.21
N VAL A 106 5.91 8.14 -9.94
CA VAL A 106 5.43 6.89 -9.36
C VAL A 106 4.39 7.16 -8.29
N ILE A 107 3.37 6.29 -8.25
CA ILE A 107 2.31 6.30 -7.25
C ILE A 107 2.26 4.90 -6.66
N ASP A 108 2.78 4.73 -5.45
CA ASP A 108 2.76 3.47 -4.74
C ASP A 108 1.61 3.43 -3.74
N ILE A 109 0.58 2.63 -4.05
CA ILE A 109 -0.61 2.48 -3.21
C ILE A 109 -0.47 1.20 -2.40
N GLY A 110 0.04 1.35 -1.19
CA GLY A 110 0.27 0.26 -0.25
C GLY A 110 -0.97 -0.18 0.53
N GLY A 111 -0.74 -0.77 1.71
CA GLY A 111 -1.80 -1.09 2.67
C GLY A 111 -2.19 0.12 3.52
N GLY A 112 -1.22 0.80 4.12
CA GLY A 112 -1.44 1.93 5.04
C GLY A 112 -1.20 3.29 4.42
N THR A 113 -0.28 3.41 3.45
CA THR A 113 0.12 4.67 2.82
C THR A 113 0.02 4.62 1.31
N THR A 114 -0.20 5.79 0.71
CA THR A 114 0.01 6.06 -0.72
C THR A 114 1.16 7.05 -0.84
N GLU A 115 2.25 6.60 -1.45
CA GLU A 115 3.44 7.41 -1.72
C GLU A 115 3.39 7.91 -3.16
N ILE A 116 3.52 9.21 -3.33
CA ILE A 116 3.51 9.87 -4.64
C ILE A 116 4.82 10.61 -4.78
N ALA A 117 5.58 10.35 -5.84
CA ALA A 117 6.82 11.08 -6.06
C ALA A 117 7.10 11.34 -7.54
N VAL A 118 7.69 12.49 -7.80
CA VAL A 118 8.27 12.88 -9.08
C VAL A 118 9.78 12.90 -8.93
N MET A 119 10.46 12.24 -9.86
CA MET A 119 11.91 12.05 -9.86
C MET A 119 12.52 12.44 -11.18
N SER A 120 13.76 12.93 -11.11
CA SER A 120 14.60 13.24 -12.29
C SER A 120 16.06 13.27 -11.85
N LEU A 121 16.99 12.92 -12.72
CA LEU A 121 18.45 12.96 -12.48
C LEU A 121 18.88 12.24 -11.19
N GLY A 122 18.23 11.12 -10.86
CA GLY A 122 18.50 10.32 -9.67
C GLY A 122 18.03 10.93 -8.35
N GLY A 123 17.30 12.04 -8.38
CA GLY A 123 16.77 12.74 -7.21
C GLY A 123 15.24 12.82 -7.17
N VAL A 124 14.71 12.97 -5.96
CA VAL A 124 13.30 13.27 -5.74
C VAL A 124 13.09 14.78 -5.90
N VAL A 125 12.25 15.18 -6.83
CA VAL A 125 11.89 16.58 -7.08
C VAL A 125 10.71 17.01 -6.23
N TYR A 126 9.72 16.13 -6.11
CA TYR A 126 8.57 16.28 -5.24
C TYR A 126 8.17 14.93 -4.67
N SER A 127 7.73 14.90 -3.43
CA SER A 127 7.12 13.71 -2.82
C SER A 127 6.05 14.09 -1.83
N ASN A 128 5.00 13.25 -1.76
CA ASN A 128 3.92 13.36 -0.81
C ASN A 128 3.55 11.95 -0.30
N SER A 129 3.25 11.84 0.98
CA SER A 129 2.85 10.60 1.63
C SER A 129 1.47 10.79 2.26
N LEU A 130 0.50 10.05 1.76
CA LEU A 130 -0.88 10.06 2.27
C LEU A 130 -1.10 8.83 3.13
N ARG A 131 -1.65 9.01 4.34
CA ARG A 131 -2.10 7.88 5.20
C ARG A 131 -3.47 7.36 4.78
N VAL A 132 -3.64 7.16 3.49
CA VAL A 132 -4.86 6.70 2.82
C VAL A 132 -4.48 5.69 1.76
N ALA A 133 -4.86 4.42 1.94
CA ALA A 133 -4.52 3.33 1.04
C ALA A 133 -5.45 2.12 1.24
N GLY A 134 -4.97 0.90 1.06
CA GLY A 134 -5.75 -0.33 1.07
C GLY A 134 -6.55 -0.58 2.36
N ASP A 135 -6.00 -0.26 3.53
CA ASP A 135 -6.68 -0.43 4.83
C ASP A 135 -7.81 0.61 4.99
N ALA A 136 -7.62 1.83 4.47
CA ALA A 136 -8.68 2.85 4.44
C ALA A 136 -9.83 2.42 3.51
N MET A 137 -9.52 1.77 2.39
CA MET A 137 -10.53 1.18 1.49
C MET A 137 -11.36 0.11 2.20
N ASP A 138 -10.71 -0.79 2.97
CA ASP A 138 -11.40 -1.84 3.74
C ASP A 138 -12.32 -1.22 4.81
N ASN A 139 -11.85 -0.20 5.53
CA ASN A 139 -12.65 0.53 6.50
C ASN A 139 -13.84 1.28 5.87
N ALA A 140 -13.67 1.82 4.67
CA ALA A 140 -14.75 2.44 3.91
C ALA A 140 -15.84 1.42 3.55
N LEU A 141 -15.47 0.23 3.11
CA LEU A 141 -16.39 -0.88 2.86
C LEU A 141 -17.13 -1.31 4.13
N ILE A 142 -16.42 -1.49 5.26
CA ILE A 142 -17.06 -1.82 6.56
C ILE A 142 -18.08 -0.75 6.94
N SER A 143 -17.73 0.52 6.79
CA SER A 143 -18.59 1.65 7.12
C SER A 143 -19.83 1.72 6.21
N TYR A 144 -19.64 1.49 4.91
CA TYR A 144 -20.70 1.43 3.91
C TYR A 144 -21.69 0.30 4.23
N MET A 145 -21.19 -0.91 4.51
CA MET A 145 -22.00 -2.07 4.86
C MET A 145 -22.83 -1.83 6.12
N ARG A 146 -22.22 -1.16 7.10
CA ARG A 146 -22.92 -0.79 8.33
C ARG A 146 -24.04 0.21 8.09
N LYS A 147 -23.76 1.22 7.27
CA LYS A 147 -24.68 2.33 7.02
C LYS A 147 -25.85 1.92 6.10
N GLU A 148 -25.54 1.34 4.96
CA GLU A 148 -26.54 1.07 3.92
C GLU A 148 -27.30 -0.25 4.15
N TYR A 149 -26.63 -1.27 4.70
CA TYR A 149 -27.19 -2.62 4.83
C TYR A 149 -27.48 -3.04 6.28
N ASN A 150 -27.14 -2.21 7.29
CA ASN A 150 -27.18 -2.56 8.71
C ASN A 150 -26.42 -3.86 9.03
N LEU A 151 -25.32 -4.11 8.34
CA LEU A 151 -24.55 -5.34 8.41
C LEU A 151 -23.15 -5.09 8.99
N MET A 152 -22.79 -5.84 10.01
CA MET A 152 -21.41 -5.90 10.52
C MET A 152 -20.61 -6.94 9.78
N ILE A 153 -19.46 -6.52 9.24
CA ILE A 153 -18.44 -7.38 8.65
C ILE A 153 -17.10 -7.10 9.29
N GLY A 154 -16.17 -8.05 9.21
CA GLY A 154 -14.79 -7.88 9.67
C GLY A 154 -13.85 -7.52 8.54
N ASP A 155 -12.59 -7.13 8.89
CA ASP A 155 -11.54 -6.69 7.97
C ASP A 155 -11.30 -7.70 6.84
N SER A 156 -11.22 -9.00 7.18
CA SER A 156 -10.99 -10.05 6.18
C SER A 156 -12.11 -10.17 5.14
N THR A 157 -13.35 -9.86 5.53
CA THR A 157 -14.50 -9.84 4.61
C THR A 157 -14.45 -8.60 3.73
N ALA A 158 -14.12 -7.44 4.29
CA ALA A 158 -13.97 -6.20 3.54
C ALA A 158 -12.86 -6.32 2.49
N GLU A 159 -11.69 -6.84 2.87
CA GLU A 159 -10.60 -7.10 1.92
C GLU A 159 -11.01 -8.05 0.80
N LYS A 160 -11.80 -9.08 1.13
CA LYS A 160 -12.33 -10.02 0.13
C LYS A 160 -13.27 -9.32 -0.85
N ILE A 161 -14.20 -8.49 -0.36
CA ILE A 161 -15.09 -7.67 -1.21
C ILE A 161 -14.27 -6.79 -2.15
N LYS A 162 -13.28 -6.08 -1.60
CA LYS A 162 -12.38 -5.21 -2.37
C LYS A 162 -11.69 -5.96 -3.51
N LYS A 163 -11.21 -7.18 -3.26
CA LYS A 163 -10.50 -7.99 -4.25
C LYS A 163 -11.40 -8.61 -5.31
N GLU A 164 -12.61 -9.03 -4.94
CA GLU A 164 -13.53 -9.74 -5.83
C GLU A 164 -14.33 -8.80 -6.73
N ILE A 165 -14.89 -7.73 -6.16
CA ILE A 165 -15.77 -6.80 -6.88
C ILE A 165 -15.39 -5.32 -6.71
N GLY A 166 -14.31 -5.00 -5.97
CA GLY A 166 -13.83 -3.63 -5.83
C GLY A 166 -13.43 -3.06 -7.18
N THR A 167 -13.90 -1.88 -7.50
CA THR A 167 -13.57 -1.18 -8.73
C THR A 167 -13.59 0.34 -8.53
N ALA A 168 -12.73 1.03 -9.24
CA ALA A 168 -12.72 2.49 -9.26
C ALA A 168 -13.77 3.05 -10.27
N ILE A 169 -14.09 2.28 -11.30
CA ILE A 169 -15.15 2.60 -12.27
C ILE A 169 -15.93 1.31 -12.52
N PRO A 170 -17.25 1.28 -12.23
CA PRO A 170 -18.07 0.12 -12.51
C PRO A 170 -18.07 -0.21 -14.01
N SER A 171 -17.79 -1.44 -14.35
CA SER A 171 -17.69 -1.87 -15.75
C SER A 171 -18.53 -3.11 -16.06
N SER A 172 -19.10 -3.74 -15.05
CA SER A 172 -19.92 -4.93 -15.18
C SER A 172 -21.02 -4.99 -14.11
N ASN A 173 -21.94 -5.93 -14.26
CA ASN A 173 -22.97 -6.22 -13.26
C ASN A 173 -22.53 -7.39 -12.35
N ASN A 174 -21.23 -7.50 -12.07
CA ASN A 174 -20.74 -8.53 -11.17
C ASN A 174 -21.28 -8.31 -9.77
N THR A 175 -21.65 -9.41 -9.14
CA THR A 175 -22.15 -9.44 -7.77
C THR A 175 -21.30 -10.35 -6.90
N PHE A 176 -21.29 -10.09 -5.62
CA PHE A 176 -20.61 -10.89 -4.62
C PHE A 176 -21.53 -11.20 -3.46
N LEU A 177 -21.78 -12.48 -3.23
CA LEU A 177 -22.56 -12.94 -2.11
C LEU A 177 -21.72 -12.97 -0.86
N MET A 178 -22.08 -12.17 0.14
CA MET A 178 -21.34 -12.01 1.37
C MET A 178 -22.18 -12.29 2.60
N LYS A 179 -21.51 -12.66 3.70
CA LYS A 179 -22.11 -12.98 5.00
C LYS A 179 -21.62 -12.02 6.06
N GLY A 180 -22.52 -11.58 6.91
CA GLY A 180 -22.21 -10.75 8.06
C GLY A 180 -23.23 -10.95 9.17
N ARG A 181 -23.15 -10.12 10.21
CA ARG A 181 -24.11 -10.10 11.31
C ARG A 181 -25.02 -8.88 11.18
N ASP A 182 -26.32 -9.10 11.09
CA ASP A 182 -27.28 -8.03 11.13
C ASP A 182 -27.21 -7.27 12.47
N ILE A 183 -27.12 -5.94 12.41
CA ILE A 183 -26.90 -5.10 13.60
C ILE A 183 -28.16 -5.06 14.49
N ARG A 184 -29.36 -5.13 13.90
CA ARG A 184 -30.61 -5.00 14.61
C ARG A 184 -31.01 -6.28 15.31
N SER A 185 -30.93 -7.42 14.59
CA SER A 185 -31.33 -8.73 15.11
C SER A 185 -30.21 -9.50 15.80
N GLY A 186 -28.94 -9.14 15.51
CA GLY A 186 -27.78 -9.88 15.97
C GLY A 186 -27.53 -11.21 15.23
N THR A 187 -28.42 -11.58 14.29
CA THR A 187 -28.36 -12.86 13.58
C THR A 187 -27.45 -12.82 12.35
N PRO A 188 -26.89 -13.95 11.90
CA PRO A 188 -26.22 -14.03 10.61
C PRO A 188 -27.19 -13.65 9.47
N LYS A 189 -26.66 -12.88 8.53
CA LYS A 189 -27.40 -12.44 7.34
C LYS A 189 -26.50 -12.51 6.12
N GLU A 190 -27.07 -12.87 5.00
CA GLU A 190 -26.42 -12.91 3.70
C GLU A 190 -27.01 -11.83 2.79
N ILE A 191 -26.15 -11.15 2.05
CA ILE A 191 -26.55 -10.14 1.08
C ILE A 191 -25.72 -10.27 -0.19
N GLU A 192 -26.29 -9.85 -1.31
CA GLU A 192 -25.63 -9.71 -2.58
C GLU A 192 -25.21 -8.26 -2.77
N LEU A 193 -23.91 -8.02 -3.01
CA LEU A 193 -23.32 -6.71 -3.22
C LEU A 193 -22.91 -6.58 -4.68
N THR A 194 -23.12 -5.40 -5.28
CA THR A 194 -22.77 -5.13 -6.68
C THR A 194 -21.45 -4.38 -6.79
N GLU A 195 -20.82 -4.42 -8.00
CA GLU A 195 -19.65 -3.55 -8.30
C GLU A 195 -19.95 -2.06 -8.05
N LYS A 196 -21.20 -1.63 -8.28
CA LYS A 196 -21.61 -0.24 -8.05
C LYS A 196 -21.56 0.13 -6.58
N ASP A 197 -22.06 -0.75 -5.71
CA ASP A 197 -22.02 -0.55 -4.25
C ASP A 197 -20.57 -0.48 -3.75
N ALA A 198 -19.72 -1.39 -4.25
CA ALA A 198 -18.30 -1.40 -3.89
C ALA A 198 -17.58 -0.12 -4.36
N CYS A 199 -17.85 0.34 -5.58
CA CYS A 199 -17.33 1.59 -6.11
C CYS A 199 -17.78 2.80 -5.27
N GLU A 200 -19.07 2.88 -4.94
CA GLU A 200 -19.62 3.97 -4.10
C GLU A 200 -18.95 4.01 -2.72
N ALA A 201 -18.76 2.85 -2.12
CA ALA A 201 -18.04 2.74 -0.85
C ALA A 201 -16.58 3.20 -0.92
N LEU A 202 -15.88 2.92 -2.03
CA LEU A 202 -14.46 3.21 -2.21
C LEU A 202 -14.19 4.65 -2.67
N MET A 203 -15.16 5.30 -3.34
CA MET A 203 -14.98 6.62 -3.97
C MET A 203 -14.45 7.71 -3.04
N PRO A 204 -14.88 7.83 -1.76
CA PRO A 204 -14.32 8.82 -0.84
C PRO A 204 -12.82 8.65 -0.60
N ILE A 205 -12.31 7.42 -0.64
CA ILE A 205 -10.89 7.10 -0.46
C ILE A 205 -10.13 7.38 -1.76
N LEU A 206 -10.69 6.98 -2.89
CA LEU A 206 -10.11 7.24 -4.22
C LEU A 206 -9.96 8.75 -4.49
N ASN A 207 -10.96 9.55 -4.11
CA ASN A 207 -10.89 11.00 -4.25
C ASN A 207 -9.76 11.64 -3.42
N GLN A 208 -9.42 11.09 -2.26
CA GLN A 208 -8.27 11.56 -1.49
C GLN A 208 -6.95 11.24 -2.20
N ILE A 209 -6.84 10.05 -2.79
CA ILE A 209 -5.66 9.67 -3.59
C ILE A 209 -5.54 10.58 -4.82
N LEU A 210 -6.64 10.80 -5.56
CA LEU A 210 -6.68 11.72 -6.70
C LEU A 210 -6.26 13.15 -6.29
N GLY A 211 -6.72 13.62 -5.14
CA GLY A 211 -6.30 14.92 -4.59
C GLY A 211 -4.80 15.02 -4.38
N GLY A 212 -4.18 13.98 -3.81
CA GLY A 212 -2.72 13.94 -3.63
C GLY A 212 -1.94 13.86 -4.95
N ILE A 213 -2.48 13.18 -5.96
CA ILE A 213 -1.88 13.12 -7.29
C ILE A 213 -1.91 14.52 -7.94
N LYS A 214 -3.04 15.22 -7.88
CA LYS A 214 -3.17 16.60 -8.39
C LYS A 214 -2.22 17.56 -7.69
N GLU A 215 -2.13 17.48 -6.37
CA GLU A 215 -1.18 18.28 -5.59
C GLU A 215 0.26 18.03 -6.03
N ALA A 216 0.63 16.78 -6.32
CA ALA A 216 1.96 16.46 -6.83
C ALA A 216 2.20 17.04 -8.21
N LEU A 217 1.22 16.98 -9.11
CA LEU A 217 1.31 17.57 -10.44
C LEU A 217 1.42 19.10 -10.39
N GLU A 218 0.66 19.77 -9.52
CA GLU A 218 0.72 21.22 -9.31
C GLU A 218 2.06 21.70 -8.78
N ASN A 219 2.74 20.87 -7.96
CA ASN A 219 4.05 21.19 -7.38
C ASN A 219 5.23 20.69 -8.24
N THR A 220 4.96 20.07 -9.38
CA THR A 220 5.99 19.60 -10.31
C THR A 220 6.45 20.74 -11.21
N PRO A 221 7.78 20.96 -11.40
CA PRO A 221 8.28 21.95 -12.33
C PRO A 221 7.73 21.76 -13.76
N PRO A 222 7.45 22.85 -14.50
CA PRO A 222 6.78 22.79 -15.81
C PRO A 222 7.45 21.85 -16.83
N GLU A 223 8.79 21.84 -16.87
CA GLU A 223 9.55 21.00 -17.78
C GLU A 223 9.34 19.51 -17.49
N LEU A 224 9.36 19.14 -16.21
CA LEU A 224 9.13 17.76 -15.81
C LEU A 224 7.65 17.36 -15.94
N SER A 225 6.73 18.30 -15.73
CA SER A 225 5.30 18.08 -16.01
C SER A 225 5.04 17.82 -17.49
N ALA A 226 5.77 18.47 -18.39
CA ALA A 226 5.67 18.23 -19.82
C ALA A 226 6.11 16.81 -20.17
N ASP A 227 7.17 16.30 -19.54
CA ASP A 227 7.64 14.92 -19.75
C ASP A 227 6.56 13.88 -19.37
N LEU A 228 5.74 14.14 -18.35
CA LEU A 228 4.69 13.23 -17.91
C LEU A 228 3.57 13.05 -18.94
N ILE A 229 3.46 13.90 -19.95
CA ILE A 229 2.51 13.74 -21.08
C ILE A 229 2.88 12.49 -21.89
N ASP A 230 4.17 12.27 -22.10
CA ASP A 230 4.70 11.16 -22.89
C ASP A 230 5.02 9.94 -22.01
N MET A 231 5.63 10.16 -20.83
CA MET A 231 6.04 9.10 -19.93
C MET A 231 4.90 8.51 -19.11
N GLY A 232 3.88 9.31 -18.82
CA GLY A 232 2.75 8.93 -18.00
C GLY A 232 3.07 8.78 -16.53
N LEU A 233 2.09 8.24 -15.79
CA LEU A 233 2.17 7.90 -14.36
C LEU A 233 2.29 6.40 -14.20
N VAL A 234 3.12 5.92 -13.27
CA VAL A 234 3.28 4.49 -13.00
C VAL A 234 2.73 4.15 -11.63
N LEU A 235 1.79 3.18 -11.60
CA LEU A 235 1.17 2.68 -10.39
C LEU A 235 1.90 1.44 -9.89
N THR A 236 2.20 1.43 -8.58
CA THR A 236 2.79 0.30 -7.86
C THR A 236 1.99 0.02 -6.58
N GLY A 237 2.38 -1.03 -5.85
CA GLY A 237 1.69 -1.43 -4.63
C GLY A 237 0.42 -2.25 -4.86
N GLY A 238 -0.11 -2.81 -3.77
CA GLY A 238 -1.30 -3.66 -3.85
C GLY A 238 -2.57 -2.94 -4.27
N GLY A 239 -2.67 -1.62 -3.98
CA GLY A 239 -3.81 -0.79 -4.39
C GLY A 239 -3.87 -0.53 -5.89
N ALA A 240 -2.75 -0.62 -6.61
CA ALA A 240 -2.70 -0.55 -8.07
C ALA A 240 -3.51 -1.68 -8.76
N LEU A 241 -3.75 -2.77 -8.03
CA LEU A 241 -4.56 -3.90 -8.52
C LEU A 241 -6.09 -3.66 -8.41
N LEU A 242 -6.52 -2.55 -7.82
CA LEU A 242 -7.94 -2.21 -7.81
C LEU A 242 -8.42 -2.00 -9.26
N LYS A 243 -9.47 -2.70 -9.63
CA LYS A 243 -9.98 -2.69 -11.01
C LYS A 243 -10.30 -1.26 -11.48
N ASN A 244 -9.81 -0.91 -12.67
CA ASN A 244 -9.99 0.39 -13.34
C ASN A 244 -9.44 1.61 -12.58
N ILE A 245 -8.55 1.45 -11.62
CA ILE A 245 -7.92 2.59 -10.92
C ILE A 245 -7.04 3.41 -11.86
N ASP A 246 -6.34 2.75 -12.78
CA ASP A 246 -5.56 3.36 -13.85
C ASP A 246 -6.43 4.26 -14.73
N LYS A 247 -7.61 3.77 -15.11
CA LYS A 247 -8.58 4.52 -15.92
C LYS A 247 -9.14 5.73 -15.16
N LEU A 248 -9.46 5.54 -13.87
CA LEU A 248 -9.96 6.65 -13.05
C LEU A 248 -8.92 7.77 -12.95
N ILE A 249 -7.66 7.44 -12.65
CA ILE A 249 -6.57 8.42 -12.56
C ILE A 249 -6.32 9.07 -13.92
N SER A 250 -6.31 8.29 -15.00
CA SER A 250 -6.12 8.83 -16.36
C SER A 250 -7.24 9.78 -16.77
N GLN A 251 -8.50 9.44 -16.45
CA GLN A 251 -9.64 10.33 -16.72
C GLN A 251 -9.58 11.65 -15.93
N ASP A 252 -9.11 11.57 -14.68
CA ASP A 252 -9.06 12.72 -13.78
C ASP A 252 -7.86 13.66 -14.06
N THR A 253 -6.72 13.10 -14.48
CA THR A 253 -5.47 13.84 -14.74
C THR A 253 -5.26 14.20 -16.22
N GLY A 254 -5.89 13.46 -17.13
CA GLY A 254 -5.64 13.57 -18.56
C GLY A 254 -4.31 12.94 -19.03
N LEU A 255 -3.58 12.27 -18.13
CA LEU A 255 -2.27 11.68 -18.40
C LEU A 255 -2.39 10.15 -18.63
N PRO A 256 -1.45 9.55 -19.41
CA PRO A 256 -1.35 8.09 -19.49
C PRO A 256 -1.02 7.51 -18.12
N VAL A 257 -1.64 6.38 -17.78
CA VAL A 257 -1.40 5.68 -16.53
C VAL A 257 -1.14 4.21 -16.81
N THR A 258 -0.04 3.69 -16.29
CA THR A 258 0.33 2.29 -16.43
C THR A 258 0.50 1.64 -15.06
N ILE A 259 0.10 0.38 -14.96
CA ILE A 259 0.36 -0.44 -13.77
C ILE A 259 1.66 -1.22 -14.02
N ALA A 260 2.57 -1.21 -13.06
CA ALA A 260 3.81 -2.00 -13.15
C ALA A 260 3.50 -3.49 -13.31
N ASP A 261 4.37 -4.25 -13.98
CA ASP A 261 4.16 -5.68 -14.29
C ASP A 261 3.90 -6.53 -13.03
N ASP A 262 4.63 -6.27 -11.95
CA ASP A 262 4.40 -6.90 -10.63
C ASP A 262 4.35 -5.81 -9.55
N PRO A 263 3.20 -5.12 -9.42
CA PRO A 263 3.09 -3.95 -8.56
C PRO A 263 3.29 -4.27 -7.07
N LEU A 264 3.00 -5.49 -6.64
CA LEU A 264 3.19 -5.94 -5.25
C LEU A 264 4.66 -6.11 -4.88
N SER A 265 5.53 -6.39 -5.84
CA SER A 265 6.94 -6.70 -5.59
C SER A 265 7.88 -5.53 -5.91
N CYS A 266 7.39 -4.43 -6.54
CA CYS A 266 8.22 -3.31 -6.98
C CYS A 266 9.12 -2.77 -5.86
N VAL A 267 8.56 -2.44 -4.70
CA VAL A 267 9.32 -1.91 -3.56
C VAL A 267 10.39 -2.90 -3.08
N ALA A 268 10.06 -4.18 -2.99
CA ALA A 268 11.00 -5.22 -2.56
C ALA A 268 12.12 -5.43 -3.58
N ILE A 269 11.78 -5.49 -4.87
CA ILE A 269 12.76 -5.63 -5.98
C ILE A 269 13.68 -4.40 -6.03
N GLY A 270 13.10 -3.20 -5.97
CA GLY A 270 13.87 -1.96 -6.00
C GLY A 270 14.78 -1.80 -4.79
N THR A 271 14.30 -2.17 -3.60
CA THR A 271 15.14 -2.21 -2.38
C THR A 271 16.30 -3.18 -2.55
N GLY A 272 16.08 -4.36 -3.15
CA GLY A 272 17.12 -5.33 -3.46
C GLY A 272 18.17 -4.77 -4.43
N ARG A 273 17.72 -4.17 -5.54
CA ARG A 273 18.62 -3.55 -6.53
C ARG A 273 19.42 -2.36 -5.98
N ALA A 274 18.84 -1.59 -5.07
CA ALA A 274 19.53 -0.48 -4.41
C ALA A 274 20.59 -0.95 -3.38
N LEU A 275 20.61 -2.23 -3.02
CA LEU A 275 21.61 -2.83 -2.12
C LEU A 275 22.86 -3.28 -2.87
N GLU A 276 22.76 -3.56 -4.17
CA GLU A 276 23.86 -3.96 -5.05
C GLU A 276 24.76 -2.75 -5.40
#